data_4ae468f998a837e5a3700adacb230bd7
#
_entry.id   4ae468f998a837e5a3700adacb230bd7
#
_cell.length_a   1.000
_cell.length_b   1.000
_cell.length_c   1.000
_cell.angle_alpha   90.00
_cell.angle_beta   90.00
_cell.angle_gamma   90.00
#
_symmetry.space_group_name_H-M   'P 1'
#
loop_
_entity.id
_entity.type
_entity.pdbx_description
1 polymer ?
#
loop_
_entity_poly.entity_id
_entity_poly.type
_entity_poly.pdbx_seq_one_letter_code
_entity_poly.pdbx_strand_id
1 'polypeptide(L)'
;MRKLSVILPTLLAACWCTAVLATEKSDLRVLYVGVNPETAQLSDMESTFQTAPDRLLEFKKARTPSFERFLSQHFSVVDVVFADAYTEAASDGYDVTIFGDDITPIKEAIREQNEDGSWLYEPALYLTAEFDRAAILIDTMSPRVSLPLEYKMDWLCLCLDAHAHNLEQEHPVFNVPNKVELTFTEEETPSNYFEYHVGRDLPDSLPMWRVQTEGYKDGDGFPIGMVSHGHGFVEAGDSEVIASGVNTKLSNAVALGRHGNLFHWGFAAAPDEMTDEAKLVFVNAIHYIARFDGDRPYTRRQRGAFTRNIALDVSYRASKSEHSYQGYVDFLRTAQKSEEEFLRQKQETGQKLTIAEQQILAREIEIPTKEEFLEQRILGRLAPKVVERFGTDLEKYLEYYEANVEYLVPGTERLSYVVDADAASLETSNRDPVILDVAISLLEQDGENALARRVLDQYTEESFGTASEWREWFEANADRLYFAEVNGHKFEVAPERLR
;
A
#
# COMPACT_ATOMS: atom_id res chain seq x y z
N MET A 1 86.34 30.28 5.90
CA MET A 1 85.75 29.46 4.83
C MET A 1 84.91 28.38 5.46
N ARG A 2 83.56 28.55 5.57
CA ARG A 2 82.63 27.57 6.13
C ARG A 2 81.90 26.90 4.94
N LYS A 3 82.08 25.57 4.83
CA LYS A 3 81.35 24.76 3.84
C LYS A 3 79.91 24.54 4.34
N LEU A 4 78.95 25.00 3.52
CA LEU A 4 77.53 24.65 3.69
C LEU A 4 77.29 23.27 3.02
N SER A 5 76.87 22.29 3.78
CA SER A 5 76.35 21.03 3.27
C SER A 5 74.81 21.17 3.09
N VAL A 6 74.36 21.03 1.88
CA VAL A 6 72.94 20.99 1.51
C VAL A 6 72.48 19.54 1.67
N ILE A 7 71.54 19.32 2.57
CA ILE A 7 70.83 18.04 2.74
C ILE A 7 69.54 18.12 1.90
N LEU A 8 69.41 17.25 0.91
CA LEU A 8 68.24 17.07 0.04
C LEU A 8 67.29 16.07 0.73
N PRO A 9 66.04 16.41 1.00
CA PRO A 9 65.11 15.43 1.51
C PRO A 9 64.52 14.60 0.36
N THR A 10 64.72 13.31 0.41
CA THR A 10 64.12 12.32 -0.47
C THR A 10 62.65 12.14 -0.07
N LEU A 11 61.69 12.62 -0.86
CA LEU A 11 60.28 12.34 -0.71
C LEU A 11 60.01 10.90 -1.14
N LEU A 12 59.76 10.00 -0.23
CA LEU A 12 59.12 8.69 -0.48
C LEU A 12 57.60 8.93 -0.71
N ALA A 13 57.17 8.85 -1.94
CA ALA A 13 55.76 8.78 -2.29
C ALA A 13 55.24 7.36 -1.94
N ALA A 14 54.57 7.27 -0.83
CA ALA A 14 53.81 6.02 -0.48
C ALA A 14 52.57 5.99 -1.39
N CYS A 15 52.60 5.10 -2.42
CA CYS A 15 51.42 4.72 -3.19
C CYS A 15 50.51 3.90 -2.26
N TRP A 16 49.48 4.52 -1.74
CA TRP A 16 48.38 3.80 -1.11
C TRP A 16 47.53 3.21 -2.23
N CYS A 17 47.79 1.95 -2.59
CA CYS A 17 46.81 1.13 -3.28
C CYS A 17 45.69 0.85 -2.29
N THR A 18 44.61 1.59 -2.34
CA THR A 18 43.33 1.15 -1.78
C THR A 18 42.91 -0.09 -2.57
N ALA A 19 43.19 -1.26 -2.00
CA ALA A 19 42.53 -2.51 -2.45
C ALA A 19 41.04 -2.29 -2.22
N VAL A 20 40.28 -2.07 -3.27
CA VAL A 20 38.82 -2.24 -3.26
C VAL A 20 38.61 -3.72 -2.95
N LEU A 21 38.34 -4.06 -1.68
CA LEU A 21 37.87 -5.37 -1.32
C LEU A 21 36.57 -5.57 -2.13
N ALA A 22 36.63 -6.44 -3.12
CA ALA A 22 35.42 -6.91 -3.79
C ALA A 22 34.51 -7.46 -2.68
N THR A 23 33.38 -6.81 -2.42
CA THR A 23 32.36 -7.33 -1.52
C THR A 23 31.97 -8.71 -2.05
N GLU A 24 32.10 -9.74 -1.20
CA GLU A 24 31.70 -11.10 -1.53
C GLU A 24 30.20 -11.09 -1.91
N LYS A 25 29.88 -11.67 -3.07
CA LYS A 25 28.49 -11.75 -3.51
C LYS A 25 27.70 -12.68 -2.59
N SER A 26 26.44 -12.34 -2.38
CA SER A 26 25.52 -13.20 -1.65
C SER A 26 25.29 -14.53 -2.39
N ASP A 27 25.14 -15.61 -1.62
CA ASP A 27 24.82 -16.95 -2.16
C ASP A 27 23.32 -17.12 -2.46
N LEU A 28 22.46 -16.12 -2.11
CA LEU A 28 21.04 -16.16 -2.46
C LEU A 28 20.87 -16.25 -3.99
N ARG A 29 19.99 -17.15 -4.40
CA ARG A 29 19.63 -17.37 -5.79
C ARG A 29 18.43 -16.47 -6.13
N VAL A 30 18.60 -15.58 -7.08
CA VAL A 30 17.57 -14.57 -7.45
C VAL A 30 17.07 -14.84 -8.86
N LEU A 31 15.75 -14.94 -9.01
CA LEU A 31 15.07 -14.94 -10.29
C LEU A 31 14.51 -13.54 -10.55
N TYR A 32 14.85 -12.91 -11.66
CA TYR A 32 14.21 -11.69 -12.12
C TYR A 32 13.22 -11.98 -13.25
N VAL A 33 11.98 -11.57 -13.06
CA VAL A 33 10.90 -11.68 -14.05
C VAL A 33 10.67 -10.31 -14.63
N GLY A 34 11.00 -10.09 -15.91
CA GLY A 34 10.99 -8.76 -16.50
C GLY A 34 10.49 -8.75 -17.94
N VAL A 35 10.30 -7.55 -18.46
CA VAL A 35 9.90 -7.32 -19.85
C VAL A 35 10.97 -7.84 -20.81
N ASN A 36 10.54 -8.43 -21.92
CA ASN A 36 11.43 -8.72 -23.05
C ASN A 36 11.74 -7.42 -23.81
N PRO A 37 12.98 -6.92 -23.82
CA PRO A 37 13.33 -5.66 -24.47
C PRO A 37 13.01 -5.61 -25.98
N GLU A 38 13.03 -6.78 -26.65
CA GLU A 38 12.82 -6.88 -28.10
C GLU A 38 11.32 -6.72 -28.47
N THR A 39 10.42 -7.14 -27.56
CA THR A 39 8.97 -7.14 -27.80
C THR A 39 8.24 -6.10 -26.93
N ALA A 40 8.95 -5.34 -26.11
CA ALA A 40 8.39 -4.34 -25.20
C ALA A 40 7.51 -3.33 -25.94
N GLN A 41 6.31 -3.13 -25.42
CA GLN A 41 5.33 -2.16 -25.90
C GLN A 41 4.71 -1.43 -24.70
N LEU A 42 4.19 -0.23 -24.95
CA LEU A 42 3.35 0.45 -23.97
C LEU A 42 1.94 -0.15 -24.02
N SER A 43 1.32 -0.28 -22.86
CA SER A 43 -0.11 -0.57 -22.76
C SER A 43 -0.94 0.60 -23.31
N ASP A 44 -2.22 0.36 -23.60
CA ASP A 44 -3.14 1.41 -24.05
C ASP A 44 -3.23 2.55 -23.01
N MET A 45 -3.20 2.21 -21.71
CA MET A 45 -3.23 3.18 -20.62
C MET A 45 -1.94 4.02 -20.61
N GLU A 46 -0.77 3.39 -20.66
CA GLU A 46 0.52 4.09 -20.72
C GLU A 46 0.59 4.99 -21.95
N SER A 47 0.14 4.53 -23.10
CA SER A 47 0.14 5.31 -24.35
C SER A 47 -0.82 6.51 -24.30
N THR A 48 -1.91 6.41 -23.55
CA THR A 48 -2.96 7.46 -23.50
C THR A 48 -2.61 8.57 -22.50
N PHE A 49 -2.02 8.20 -21.35
CA PHE A 49 -1.83 9.14 -20.23
C PHE A 49 -0.41 9.72 -20.15
N GLN A 50 0.54 9.27 -20.98
CA GLN A 50 1.91 9.76 -20.97
C GLN A 50 2.12 10.89 -21.97
N THR A 51 2.79 11.94 -21.50
CA THR A 51 3.18 13.10 -22.34
C THR A 51 4.40 12.82 -23.21
N ALA A 52 5.25 11.85 -22.81
CA ALA A 52 6.44 11.42 -23.55
C ALA A 52 6.50 9.87 -23.69
N PRO A 53 5.60 9.26 -24.51
CA PRO A 53 5.51 7.81 -24.62
C PRO A 53 6.79 7.15 -25.15
N ASP A 54 7.52 7.79 -26.05
CA ASP A 54 8.78 7.23 -26.57
C ASP A 54 9.83 7.10 -25.47
N ARG A 55 9.95 8.09 -24.58
CA ARG A 55 10.86 8.04 -23.42
C ARG A 55 10.46 6.92 -22.45
N LEU A 56 9.16 6.79 -22.15
CA LEU A 56 8.68 5.72 -21.30
C LEU A 56 8.98 4.32 -21.89
N LEU A 57 8.84 4.18 -23.21
CA LEU A 57 9.18 2.92 -23.89
C LEU A 57 10.68 2.62 -23.81
N GLU A 58 11.56 3.64 -23.88
CA GLU A 58 13.00 3.48 -23.67
C GLU A 58 13.31 2.98 -22.27
N PHE A 59 12.73 3.57 -21.22
CA PHE A 59 12.84 3.08 -19.85
C PHE A 59 12.37 1.63 -19.72
N LYS A 60 11.23 1.30 -20.32
CA LYS A 60 10.67 -0.06 -20.28
C LYS A 60 11.62 -1.07 -20.92
N LYS A 61 12.22 -0.76 -22.08
CA LYS A 61 13.21 -1.61 -22.75
C LYS A 61 14.51 -1.76 -21.96
N ALA A 62 14.96 -0.72 -21.28
CA ALA A 62 16.18 -0.71 -20.50
C ALA A 62 16.05 -1.46 -19.15
N ARG A 63 14.82 -1.65 -18.66
CA ARG A 63 14.52 -2.14 -17.30
C ARG A 63 15.15 -3.50 -17.01
N THR A 64 14.87 -4.53 -17.80
CA THR A 64 15.39 -5.89 -17.58
C THR A 64 16.93 -5.94 -17.64
N PRO A 65 17.62 -5.38 -18.64
CA PRO A 65 19.09 -5.30 -18.64
C PRO A 65 19.67 -4.54 -17.44
N SER A 66 18.99 -3.50 -16.95
CA SER A 66 19.44 -2.74 -15.78
C SER A 66 19.39 -3.59 -14.51
N PHE A 67 18.27 -4.29 -14.26
CA PHE A 67 18.14 -5.21 -13.13
C PHE A 67 19.12 -6.38 -13.20
N GLU A 68 19.26 -7.05 -14.34
CA GLU A 68 20.20 -8.17 -14.51
C GLU A 68 21.64 -7.74 -14.17
N ARG A 69 22.09 -6.62 -14.73
CA ARG A 69 23.42 -6.06 -14.47
C ARG A 69 23.62 -5.71 -13.00
N PHE A 70 22.62 -5.05 -12.40
CA PHE A 70 22.67 -4.64 -11.00
C PHE A 70 22.68 -5.85 -10.05
N LEU A 71 21.73 -6.78 -10.20
CA LEU A 71 21.62 -7.96 -9.35
C LEU A 71 22.88 -8.85 -9.45
N SER A 72 23.43 -8.99 -10.64
CA SER A 72 24.67 -9.74 -10.86
C SER A 72 25.91 -9.15 -10.17
N GLN A 73 25.87 -7.89 -9.70
CA GLN A 73 26.94 -7.32 -8.88
C GLN A 73 26.87 -7.81 -7.43
N HIS A 74 25.69 -8.14 -6.93
CA HIS A 74 25.42 -8.46 -5.53
C HIS A 74 25.17 -9.93 -5.23
N PHE A 75 24.68 -10.71 -6.20
CA PHE A 75 24.30 -12.11 -6.05
C PHE A 75 25.10 -13.01 -6.98
N SER A 76 25.44 -14.23 -6.49
CA SER A 76 26.24 -15.19 -7.24
C SER A 76 25.43 -15.88 -8.35
N VAL A 77 24.12 -16.07 -8.12
CA VAL A 77 23.19 -16.70 -9.06
C VAL A 77 22.05 -15.71 -9.34
N VAL A 78 21.96 -15.23 -10.57
CA VAL A 78 20.90 -14.37 -11.08
C VAL A 78 20.46 -14.89 -12.43
N ASP A 79 19.23 -15.31 -12.54
CA ASP A 79 18.63 -15.72 -13.79
C ASP A 79 17.47 -14.78 -14.16
N VAL A 80 17.20 -14.67 -15.45
CA VAL A 80 16.14 -13.81 -16.00
C VAL A 80 15.16 -14.67 -16.77
N VAL A 81 13.86 -14.47 -16.49
CA VAL A 81 12.74 -15.01 -17.26
C VAL A 81 11.88 -13.85 -17.75
N PHE A 82 11.47 -13.90 -19.01
CA PHE A 82 10.56 -12.87 -19.51
C PHE A 82 9.14 -13.09 -18.98
N ALA A 83 8.46 -11.99 -18.67
CA ALA A 83 7.16 -11.98 -18.00
C ALA A 83 6.07 -12.74 -18.79
N ASP A 84 6.14 -12.74 -20.11
CA ASP A 84 5.22 -13.47 -21.01
C ASP A 84 5.46 -15.00 -21.03
N ALA A 85 6.64 -15.47 -20.57
CA ALA A 85 7.02 -16.87 -20.48
C ALA A 85 7.05 -17.40 -19.03
N TYR A 86 6.79 -16.56 -18.04
CA TYR A 86 6.84 -16.94 -16.64
C TYR A 86 5.74 -17.94 -16.27
N THR A 87 6.09 -18.90 -15.42
CA THR A 87 5.18 -19.79 -14.69
C THR A 87 5.64 -19.89 -13.25
N GLU A 88 4.75 -20.17 -12.29
CA GLU A 88 5.10 -20.27 -10.87
C GLU A 88 6.25 -21.27 -10.61
N ALA A 89 6.28 -22.38 -11.35
CA ALA A 89 7.36 -23.37 -11.27
C ALA A 89 8.75 -22.79 -11.62
N ALA A 90 8.83 -21.67 -12.32
CA ALA A 90 10.11 -21.02 -12.59
C ALA A 90 10.75 -20.46 -11.31
N SER A 91 9.95 -20.16 -10.29
CA SER A 91 10.45 -19.71 -8.98
C SER A 91 11.02 -20.83 -8.11
N ASP A 92 10.75 -22.09 -8.46
CA ASP A 92 11.29 -23.22 -7.73
C ASP A 92 12.82 -23.26 -7.82
N GLY A 93 13.49 -23.40 -6.68
CA GLY A 93 14.94 -23.41 -6.62
C GLY A 93 15.62 -22.04 -6.61
N TYR A 94 14.86 -20.96 -6.48
CA TYR A 94 15.35 -19.62 -6.15
C TYR A 94 14.92 -19.23 -4.75
N ASP A 95 15.76 -18.44 -4.06
CA ASP A 95 15.46 -17.93 -2.73
C ASP A 95 14.52 -16.71 -2.79
N VAL A 96 14.59 -15.94 -3.89
CA VAL A 96 13.72 -14.78 -4.12
C VAL A 96 13.39 -14.63 -5.59
N THR A 97 12.11 -14.41 -5.89
CA THR A 97 11.65 -14.01 -7.22
C THR A 97 11.29 -12.51 -7.22
N ILE A 98 11.80 -11.76 -8.19
CA ILE A 98 11.52 -10.33 -8.34
C ILE A 98 10.65 -10.13 -9.59
N PHE A 99 9.42 -9.72 -9.40
CA PHE A 99 8.50 -9.40 -10.49
C PHE A 99 8.66 -7.93 -10.88
N GLY A 100 9.40 -7.67 -11.92
CA GLY A 100 9.70 -6.33 -12.44
C GLY A 100 8.75 -5.85 -13.53
N ASP A 101 7.88 -6.72 -14.06
CA ASP A 101 6.85 -6.39 -15.04
C ASP A 101 5.65 -7.33 -14.90
N ASP A 102 4.54 -6.98 -15.56
CA ASP A 102 3.30 -7.72 -15.55
C ASP A 102 3.45 -9.08 -16.25
N ILE A 103 3.23 -10.17 -15.52
CA ILE A 103 3.25 -11.53 -16.07
C ILE A 103 1.92 -11.84 -16.79
N THR A 104 1.92 -12.86 -17.62
CA THR A 104 0.70 -13.39 -18.23
C THR A 104 -0.21 -13.96 -17.14
N PRO A 105 -1.50 -13.59 -17.08
CA PRO A 105 -2.39 -14.12 -16.06
C PRO A 105 -2.68 -15.61 -16.28
N ILE A 106 -2.79 -16.36 -15.18
CA ILE A 106 -3.23 -17.76 -15.17
C ILE A 106 -4.72 -17.86 -15.58
N LYS A 107 -5.50 -16.86 -15.15
CA LYS A 107 -6.92 -16.70 -15.50
C LYS A 107 -7.16 -15.25 -15.89
N GLU A 108 -7.75 -15.03 -17.06
CA GLU A 108 -8.13 -13.70 -17.52
C GLU A 108 -9.25 -13.08 -16.66
N ALA A 109 -9.30 -11.75 -16.62
CA ALA A 109 -10.39 -11.06 -15.94
C ALA A 109 -11.74 -11.33 -16.63
N ILE A 110 -12.80 -11.54 -15.83
CA ILE A 110 -14.17 -11.62 -16.34
C ILE A 110 -14.85 -10.28 -16.07
N ARG A 111 -15.45 -9.73 -17.11
CA ARG A 111 -16.28 -8.54 -17.01
C ARG A 111 -17.53 -8.74 -17.88
N GLU A 112 -18.61 -9.09 -17.23
CA GLU A 112 -19.87 -9.42 -17.89
C GLU A 112 -21.02 -8.59 -17.29
N GLN A 113 -21.94 -8.15 -18.13
CA GLN A 113 -23.15 -7.51 -17.67
C GLN A 113 -24.26 -8.55 -17.52
N ASN A 114 -24.82 -8.66 -16.33
CA ASN A 114 -25.95 -9.52 -16.03
C ASN A 114 -27.23 -9.01 -16.71
N GLU A 115 -28.25 -9.86 -16.83
CA GLU A 115 -29.56 -9.52 -17.40
C GLU A 115 -30.28 -8.38 -16.65
N ASP A 116 -30.01 -8.21 -15.37
CA ASP A 116 -30.55 -7.13 -14.52
C ASP A 116 -29.78 -5.79 -14.66
N GLY A 117 -28.74 -5.75 -15.53
CA GLY A 117 -27.91 -4.57 -15.76
C GLY A 117 -26.76 -4.42 -14.76
N SER A 118 -26.64 -5.27 -13.74
CA SER A 118 -25.47 -5.32 -12.86
C SER A 118 -24.25 -5.89 -13.59
N TRP A 119 -23.05 -5.60 -13.08
CA TRP A 119 -21.80 -6.10 -13.64
C TRP A 119 -21.20 -7.19 -12.74
N LEU A 120 -20.91 -8.35 -13.35
CA LEU A 120 -19.99 -9.31 -12.76
C LEU A 120 -18.57 -8.88 -13.14
N TYR A 121 -17.72 -8.73 -12.11
CA TYR A 121 -16.31 -8.47 -12.30
C TYR A 121 -15.49 -9.44 -11.44
N GLU A 122 -14.67 -10.27 -12.09
CA GLU A 122 -13.65 -11.07 -11.46
C GLU A 122 -12.28 -10.58 -11.96
N PRO A 123 -11.35 -10.20 -11.07
CA PRO A 123 -10.02 -9.78 -11.50
C PRO A 123 -9.24 -10.95 -12.11
N ALA A 124 -8.30 -10.64 -13.01
CA ALA A 124 -7.36 -11.62 -13.53
C ALA A 124 -6.52 -12.23 -12.41
N LEU A 125 -6.19 -13.52 -12.51
CA LEU A 125 -5.36 -14.23 -11.55
C LEU A 125 -3.95 -14.39 -12.13
N TYR A 126 -2.95 -13.87 -11.43
CA TYR A 126 -1.54 -13.88 -11.86
C TYR A 126 -0.71 -14.92 -11.11
N LEU A 127 -0.95 -15.11 -9.83
CA LEU A 127 -0.37 -16.16 -8.99
C LEU A 127 -1.50 -16.89 -8.28
N THR A 128 -1.28 -18.16 -7.96
CA THR A 128 -2.24 -18.95 -7.18
C THR A 128 -2.15 -18.61 -5.69
N ALA A 129 -3.17 -18.97 -4.92
CA ALA A 129 -3.15 -18.85 -3.46
C ALA A 129 -2.11 -19.79 -2.80
N GLU A 130 -1.58 -20.74 -3.58
CA GLU A 130 -0.57 -21.70 -3.13
C GLU A 130 0.87 -21.19 -3.32
N PHE A 131 1.07 -20.07 -4.03
CA PHE A 131 2.38 -19.48 -4.22
C PHE A 131 3.00 -19.08 -2.87
N ASP A 132 4.04 -19.78 -2.46
CA ASP A 132 4.68 -19.61 -1.15
C ASP A 132 6.15 -19.15 -1.24
N ARG A 133 6.68 -18.92 -2.45
CA ARG A 133 8.07 -18.44 -2.63
C ARG A 133 8.19 -16.97 -2.23
N ALA A 134 9.32 -16.65 -1.58
CA ALA A 134 9.61 -15.24 -1.27
C ALA A 134 9.68 -14.41 -2.55
N ALA A 135 8.95 -13.30 -2.59
CA ALA A 135 8.90 -12.47 -3.80
C ALA A 135 8.88 -10.97 -3.51
N ILE A 136 9.51 -10.20 -4.42
CA ILE A 136 9.36 -8.74 -4.51
C ILE A 136 8.43 -8.43 -5.68
N LEU A 137 7.36 -7.72 -5.39
CA LEU A 137 6.41 -7.22 -6.37
C LEU A 137 6.70 -5.74 -6.61
N ILE A 138 7.16 -5.41 -7.81
CA ILE A 138 7.48 -4.04 -8.16
C ILE A 138 6.24 -3.39 -8.81
N ASP A 139 5.90 -2.19 -8.31
CA ASP A 139 4.89 -1.32 -8.92
C ASP A 139 3.54 -2.04 -9.14
N THR A 140 3.05 -2.16 -10.37
CA THR A 140 1.73 -2.70 -10.73
C THR A 140 1.55 -4.19 -10.39
N MET A 141 2.62 -4.95 -10.24
CA MET A 141 2.52 -6.37 -9.86
C MET A 141 1.90 -6.56 -8.49
N SER A 142 2.10 -5.62 -7.54
CA SER A 142 1.50 -5.72 -6.20
C SER A 142 -0.03 -5.79 -6.24
N PRO A 143 -0.77 -4.83 -6.81
CA PRO A 143 -2.23 -4.93 -6.89
C PRO A 143 -2.71 -6.03 -7.83
N ARG A 144 -1.95 -6.40 -8.87
CA ARG A 144 -2.33 -7.50 -9.78
C ARG A 144 -2.36 -8.85 -9.06
N VAL A 145 -1.36 -9.12 -8.23
CA VAL A 145 -1.32 -10.33 -7.40
C VAL A 145 -2.32 -10.23 -6.24
N SER A 146 -2.41 -9.08 -5.60
CA SER A 146 -3.14 -8.92 -4.33
C SER A 146 -4.65 -8.84 -4.51
N LEU A 147 -5.14 -8.19 -5.57
CA LEU A 147 -6.58 -7.98 -5.76
C LEU A 147 -7.38 -9.28 -5.90
N PRO A 148 -6.99 -10.26 -6.74
CA PRO A 148 -7.71 -11.52 -6.86
C PRO A 148 -7.58 -12.42 -5.64
N LEU A 149 -6.50 -12.29 -4.87
CA LEU A 149 -6.20 -13.10 -3.69
C LEU A 149 -6.64 -12.44 -2.38
N GLU A 150 -7.22 -11.25 -2.44
CA GLU A 150 -7.64 -10.46 -1.28
C GLU A 150 -6.48 -10.14 -0.31
N TYR A 151 -5.28 -9.91 -0.85
CA TYR A 151 -4.11 -9.48 -0.08
C TYR A 151 -4.08 -7.96 0.14
N LYS A 152 -3.20 -7.48 1.00
CA LYS A 152 -3.18 -6.07 1.45
C LYS A 152 -2.68 -5.08 0.43
N MET A 153 -1.91 -5.51 -0.54
CA MET A 153 -1.35 -4.64 -1.60
C MET A 153 -2.33 -4.47 -2.79
N ASP A 154 -3.63 -4.45 -2.52
CA ASP A 154 -4.72 -4.51 -3.51
C ASP A 154 -5.16 -3.15 -4.06
N TRP A 155 -4.53 -2.05 -3.65
CA TRP A 155 -4.95 -0.73 -4.09
C TRP A 155 -4.20 -0.28 -5.34
N LEU A 156 -4.96 -0.03 -6.38
CA LEU A 156 -4.45 0.43 -7.67
C LEU A 156 -4.42 1.96 -7.71
N CYS A 157 -3.34 2.58 -7.24
CA CYS A 157 -3.11 4.01 -7.36
C CYS A 157 -1.72 4.30 -7.94
N LEU A 158 -1.66 4.57 -9.23
CA LEU A 158 -0.48 5.07 -9.94
C LEU A 158 -0.27 6.55 -9.61
N CYS A 159 0.33 6.85 -8.47
CA CYS A 159 0.56 8.22 -8.02
C CYS A 159 1.76 8.39 -7.10
N LEU A 160 2.62 7.38 -6.98
CA LEU A 160 3.86 7.46 -6.22
C LEU A 160 4.91 8.23 -7.01
N ASP A 161 5.45 9.26 -6.39
CA ASP A 161 6.51 10.09 -6.93
C ASP A 161 7.91 9.59 -6.50
N ALA A 162 8.93 10.46 -6.53
CA ALA A 162 10.33 10.08 -6.31
C ALA A 162 10.70 9.81 -4.84
N HIS A 163 9.88 10.20 -3.88
CA HIS A 163 10.27 10.23 -2.47
C HIS A 163 9.44 9.30 -1.58
N ALA A 164 10.11 8.79 -0.53
CA ALA A 164 9.47 8.14 0.62
C ALA A 164 9.58 9.03 1.87
N HIS A 165 8.65 8.86 2.79
CA HIS A 165 8.63 9.49 4.10
C HIS A 165 8.07 8.52 5.15
N ASN A 166 8.04 8.89 6.43
CA ASN A 166 7.55 8.05 7.52
C ASN A 166 8.18 6.63 7.48
N LEU A 167 9.54 6.60 7.50
CA LEU A 167 10.31 5.36 7.41
C LEU A 167 10.51 4.75 8.80
N GLU A 168 10.33 3.45 8.89
CA GLU A 168 10.77 2.64 10.04
C GLU A 168 12.30 2.41 9.96
N GLN A 169 13.10 3.44 10.30
CA GLN A 169 14.56 3.47 10.04
C GLN A 169 15.34 2.33 10.71
N GLU A 170 14.84 1.78 11.83
CA GLU A 170 15.43 0.62 12.49
C GLU A 170 15.10 -0.73 11.80
N HIS A 171 14.22 -0.71 10.80
CA HIS A 171 13.84 -1.92 10.09
C HIS A 171 15.04 -2.55 9.37
N PRO A 172 15.14 -3.91 9.32
CA PRO A 172 16.25 -4.61 8.67
C PRO A 172 16.51 -4.19 7.21
N VAL A 173 15.49 -3.79 6.47
CA VAL A 173 15.60 -3.29 5.10
C VAL A 173 16.54 -2.09 4.96
N PHE A 174 16.71 -1.27 6.00
CA PHE A 174 17.65 -0.15 6.00
C PHE A 174 19.01 -0.51 6.62
N ASN A 175 19.14 -1.68 7.27
CA ASN A 175 20.27 -1.97 8.12
C ASN A 175 21.02 -3.27 7.81
N VAL A 176 20.40 -4.25 7.12
CA VAL A 176 20.98 -5.61 6.97
C VAL A 176 20.75 -6.19 5.56
N PRO A 177 21.77 -6.68 4.86
CA PRO A 177 23.18 -6.80 5.25
C PRO A 177 23.94 -5.47 5.21
N ASN A 178 23.43 -4.47 4.50
CA ASN A 178 24.07 -3.17 4.36
C ASN A 178 23.42 -2.16 5.31
N LYS A 179 24.23 -1.51 6.17
CA LYS A 179 23.74 -0.33 6.87
C LYS A 179 23.73 0.84 5.89
N VAL A 180 22.55 1.38 5.61
CA VAL A 180 22.36 2.48 4.66
C VAL A 180 22.20 3.78 5.44
N GLU A 181 23.10 4.73 5.19
CA GLU A 181 23.00 6.09 5.76
C GLU A 181 22.07 6.90 4.83
N LEU A 182 20.79 7.01 5.22
CA LEU A 182 19.77 7.69 4.40
C LEU A 182 19.92 9.21 4.48
N THR A 183 19.85 9.86 3.32
CA THR A 183 19.85 11.32 3.20
C THR A 183 18.43 11.85 3.09
N PHE A 184 18.04 12.67 4.07
CA PHE A 184 16.74 13.32 4.08
C PHE A 184 16.84 14.78 3.64
N THR A 185 15.84 15.22 2.88
CA THR A 185 15.59 16.63 2.56
C THR A 185 14.26 17.06 3.12
N GLU A 186 14.18 18.29 3.65
CA GLU A 186 12.91 18.87 4.06
C GLU A 186 12.16 19.35 2.82
N GLU A 187 11.02 18.71 2.56
CA GLU A 187 10.15 19.01 1.42
C GLU A 187 8.77 19.44 1.91
N GLU A 188 8.07 20.24 1.12
CA GLU A 188 6.71 20.69 1.42
C GLU A 188 5.76 19.48 1.53
N THR A 189 4.98 19.46 2.61
CA THR A 189 3.96 18.42 2.81
C THR A 189 2.88 18.53 1.75
N PRO A 190 2.58 17.46 1.00
CA PRO A 190 1.51 17.48 0.00
C PRO A 190 0.19 17.96 0.58
N SER A 191 -0.40 19.01 0.00
CA SER A 191 -1.59 19.67 0.54
C SER A 191 -2.80 18.75 0.70
N ASN A 192 -2.91 17.72 -0.15
CA ASN A 192 -3.96 16.71 -0.05
C ASN A 192 -3.90 15.86 1.23
N TYR A 193 -2.74 15.78 1.91
CA TYR A 193 -2.62 15.01 3.16
C TYR A 193 -3.47 15.59 4.29
N PHE A 194 -3.56 16.92 4.35
CA PHE A 194 -4.37 17.62 5.35
C PHE A 194 -5.88 17.45 5.19
N GLU A 195 -6.33 16.84 4.10
CA GLU A 195 -7.76 16.53 3.88
C GLU A 195 -8.21 15.25 4.61
N TYR A 196 -7.28 14.48 5.17
CA TYR A 196 -7.54 13.22 5.83
C TYR A 196 -7.17 13.27 7.31
N HIS A 197 -7.86 12.46 8.11
CA HIS A 197 -7.61 12.37 9.55
C HIS A 197 -6.15 12.00 9.87
N VAL A 198 -5.61 11.03 9.14
CA VAL A 198 -4.21 10.56 9.31
C VAL A 198 -3.15 11.63 9.00
N GLY A 199 -3.51 12.70 8.31
CA GLY A 199 -2.61 13.78 7.93
C GLY A 199 -2.86 15.11 8.61
N ARG A 200 -3.90 15.20 9.47
CA ARG A 200 -4.38 16.47 10.01
C ARG A 200 -3.37 17.26 10.84
N ASP A 201 -2.50 16.54 11.54
CA ASP A 201 -1.52 17.12 12.48
C ASP A 201 -0.09 17.11 11.89
N LEU A 202 0.08 16.85 10.61
CA LEU A 202 1.39 16.91 9.96
C LEU A 202 1.92 18.35 9.91
N PRO A 203 3.25 18.54 10.00
CA PRO A 203 3.87 19.84 9.79
C PRO A 203 3.81 20.25 8.31
N ASP A 204 4.05 21.53 8.04
CA ASP A 204 4.06 22.09 6.67
C ASP A 204 5.17 21.51 5.78
N SER A 205 6.22 20.94 6.39
CA SER A 205 7.29 20.20 5.70
C SER A 205 7.58 18.88 6.38
N LEU A 206 8.03 17.90 5.61
CA LEU A 206 8.40 16.57 6.09
C LEU A 206 9.81 16.22 5.63
N PRO A 207 10.60 15.52 6.47
CA PRO A 207 11.82 14.90 6.01
C PRO A 207 11.49 13.77 5.03
N MET A 208 11.94 13.90 3.80
CA MET A 208 11.72 12.95 2.72
C MET A 208 13.03 12.37 2.22
N TRP A 209 13.03 11.06 1.99
CA TRP A 209 14.14 10.33 1.38
C TRP A 209 13.88 10.13 -0.10
N ARG A 210 14.80 10.57 -0.94
CA ARG A 210 14.70 10.39 -2.39
C ARG A 210 15.15 8.98 -2.80
N VAL A 211 14.25 8.24 -3.45
CA VAL A 211 14.45 6.85 -3.86
C VAL A 211 14.92 6.76 -5.32
N GLN A 212 14.34 7.55 -6.18
CA GLN A 212 14.66 7.57 -7.63
C GLN A 212 15.11 8.96 -8.09
N THR A 213 15.91 8.99 -9.15
CA THR A 213 16.58 10.20 -9.65
C THR A 213 15.60 11.24 -10.17
N GLU A 214 14.49 10.79 -10.75
CA GLU A 214 13.38 11.62 -11.21
C GLU A 214 12.07 11.04 -10.67
N GLY A 215 11.02 11.85 -10.60
CA GLY A 215 9.64 11.45 -10.42
C GLY A 215 8.81 11.93 -11.61
N TYR A 216 7.56 11.50 -11.70
CA TYR A 216 6.66 11.96 -12.76
C TYR A 216 6.32 13.46 -12.66
N LYS A 217 6.57 14.07 -11.50
CA LYS A 217 6.44 15.53 -11.32
C LYS A 217 7.66 16.31 -11.82
N ASP A 218 8.81 15.67 -11.87
CA ASP A 218 10.08 16.29 -12.26
C ASP A 218 10.36 16.15 -13.77
N GLY A 219 9.82 15.11 -14.42
CA GLY A 219 10.13 14.80 -15.82
C GLY A 219 9.04 14.05 -16.56
N ASP A 220 8.75 14.53 -17.76
CA ASP A 220 7.81 13.86 -18.68
C ASP A 220 8.30 12.47 -19.10
N GLY A 221 7.39 11.49 -19.07
CA GLY A 221 7.68 10.13 -19.51
C GLY A 221 8.47 9.28 -18.51
N PHE A 222 8.68 9.76 -17.26
CA PHE A 222 9.25 8.92 -16.22
C PHE A 222 8.19 7.94 -15.69
N PRO A 223 8.56 6.67 -15.37
CA PRO A 223 7.62 5.70 -14.83
C PRO A 223 6.97 6.17 -13.52
N ILE A 224 5.67 6.01 -13.43
CA ILE A 224 4.88 6.38 -12.24
C ILE A 224 4.74 5.15 -11.35
N GLY A 225 5.18 5.28 -10.09
CA GLY A 225 5.09 4.19 -9.13
C GLY A 225 3.71 4.03 -8.51
N MET A 226 3.56 2.94 -7.77
CA MET A 226 2.32 2.49 -7.15
C MET A 226 2.42 2.58 -5.63
N VAL A 227 1.40 3.14 -4.98
CA VAL A 227 1.23 3.01 -3.52
C VAL A 227 0.09 2.07 -3.20
N SER A 228 0.22 1.35 -2.08
CA SER A 228 -0.87 0.60 -1.49
C SER A 228 -1.56 1.40 -0.40
N HIS A 229 -2.82 1.10 -0.13
CA HIS A 229 -3.59 1.79 0.91
C HIS A 229 -3.07 1.40 2.31
N GLY A 230 -2.77 2.40 3.15
CA GLY A 230 -2.29 2.17 4.51
C GLY A 230 -3.30 1.45 5.40
N HIS A 231 -4.61 1.75 5.22
CA HIS A 231 -5.66 1.02 5.91
C HIS A 231 -5.73 -0.43 5.44
N GLY A 232 -5.74 -1.35 6.37
CA GLY A 232 -5.66 -2.77 6.13
C GLY A 232 -4.25 -3.34 6.27
N PHE A 233 -3.19 -2.57 6.04
CA PHE A 233 -1.81 -2.99 6.37
C PHE A 233 -1.59 -3.05 7.87
N VAL A 234 -1.86 -1.95 8.58
CA VAL A 234 -1.66 -1.87 10.03
C VAL A 234 -2.59 -2.78 10.83
N GLU A 235 -3.73 -3.13 10.24
CA GLU A 235 -4.72 -4.01 10.86
C GLU A 235 -4.52 -5.50 10.52
N ALA A 236 -3.50 -5.86 9.75
CA ALA A 236 -3.20 -7.24 9.38
C ALA A 236 -2.01 -7.78 10.16
N GLY A 237 -2.17 -8.93 10.83
CA GLY A 237 -1.15 -9.50 11.71
C GLY A 237 0.11 -10.02 11.01
N ASP A 238 0.06 -10.24 9.69
CA ASP A 238 1.15 -10.74 8.87
C ASP A 238 1.68 -9.71 7.87
N SER A 239 1.33 -8.44 8.03
CA SER A 239 1.79 -7.35 7.18
C SER A 239 2.60 -6.31 7.94
N GLU A 240 3.44 -5.57 7.21
CA GLU A 240 4.31 -4.53 7.74
C GLU A 240 4.32 -3.33 6.81
N VAL A 241 4.18 -2.12 7.39
CA VAL A 241 4.46 -0.85 6.72
C VAL A 241 5.89 -0.47 7.02
N ILE A 242 6.72 -0.32 5.99
CA ILE A 242 8.15 0.01 6.13
C ILE A 242 8.42 1.47 5.80
N ALA A 243 7.75 1.99 4.76
CA ALA A 243 7.79 3.40 4.41
C ALA A 243 6.52 3.82 3.67
N SER A 244 6.06 5.03 3.94
CA SER A 244 5.06 5.71 3.12
C SER A 244 5.73 6.38 1.91
N GLY A 245 4.96 6.62 0.86
CA GLY A 245 5.46 7.29 -0.35
C GLY A 245 4.74 8.60 -0.64
N VAL A 246 5.44 9.56 -1.23
CA VAL A 246 4.84 10.81 -1.68
C VAL A 246 3.85 10.53 -2.81
N ASN A 247 2.59 10.86 -2.57
CA ASN A 247 1.50 10.54 -3.46
C ASN A 247 0.39 11.62 -3.41
N THR A 248 -0.60 11.54 -4.30
CA THR A 248 -1.71 12.49 -4.39
C THR A 248 -2.92 12.12 -3.55
N LYS A 249 -2.79 11.21 -2.57
CA LYS A 249 -3.91 10.69 -1.76
C LYS A 249 -3.66 10.86 -0.27
N LEU A 250 -2.95 9.93 0.35
CA LEU A 250 -2.88 9.76 1.80
C LEU A 250 -1.44 9.81 2.30
N SER A 251 -1.22 10.42 3.46
CA SER A 251 0.10 10.46 4.11
C SER A 251 0.61 9.09 4.58
N ASN A 252 -0.29 8.12 4.79
CA ASN A 252 0.06 6.76 5.20
C ASN A 252 -0.02 5.74 4.05
N ALA A 253 -0.04 6.20 2.79
CA ALA A 253 -0.02 5.28 1.65
C ALA A 253 1.36 4.60 1.54
N VAL A 254 1.35 3.27 1.47
CA VAL A 254 2.54 2.41 1.59
C VAL A 254 3.30 2.36 0.27
N ALA A 255 4.57 2.74 0.29
CA ALA A 255 5.49 2.57 -0.84
C ALA A 255 6.42 1.37 -0.66
N LEU A 256 6.81 1.06 0.58
CA LEU A 256 7.55 -0.14 0.94
C LEU A 256 6.79 -0.86 2.06
N GLY A 257 6.50 -2.14 1.86
CA GLY A 257 5.79 -2.94 2.84
C GLY A 257 5.86 -4.43 2.52
N ARG A 258 5.42 -5.27 3.46
CA ARG A 258 5.40 -6.73 3.31
C ARG A 258 4.03 -7.28 3.69
N HIS A 259 3.59 -8.33 3.03
CA HIS A 259 2.47 -9.17 3.42
C HIS A 259 2.83 -10.64 3.20
N GLY A 260 3.02 -11.40 4.29
CA GLY A 260 3.52 -12.77 4.22
C GLY A 260 4.88 -12.85 3.51
N ASN A 261 4.98 -13.70 2.50
CA ASN A 261 6.15 -13.90 1.64
C ASN A 261 6.28 -12.87 0.50
N LEU A 262 5.40 -11.86 0.44
CA LEU A 262 5.37 -10.87 -0.65
C LEU A 262 5.83 -9.50 -0.14
N PHE A 263 6.81 -8.91 -0.80
CA PHE A 263 7.30 -7.56 -0.53
C PHE A 263 6.79 -6.59 -1.59
N HIS A 264 6.17 -5.50 -1.18
CA HIS A 264 5.78 -4.40 -2.05
C HIS A 264 6.94 -3.40 -2.19
N TRP A 265 7.44 -3.25 -3.41
CA TRP A 265 8.33 -2.17 -3.81
C TRP A 265 7.58 -1.26 -4.77
N GLY A 266 7.01 -0.17 -4.25
CA GLY A 266 6.10 0.69 -5.02
C GLY A 266 6.76 1.55 -6.08
N PHE A 267 8.07 1.81 -5.98
CA PHE A 267 8.80 2.67 -6.93
C PHE A 267 9.03 1.95 -8.27
N ALA A 268 8.75 2.67 -9.35
CA ALA A 268 8.80 2.11 -10.70
C ALA A 268 10.18 2.20 -11.37
N ALA A 269 11.15 2.92 -10.80
CA ALA A 269 12.48 3.08 -11.39
C ALA A 269 13.24 1.76 -11.48
N ALA A 270 13.97 1.56 -12.57
CA ALA A 270 15.01 0.55 -12.66
C ALA A 270 16.27 0.99 -11.91
N PRO A 271 17.23 0.09 -11.60
CA PRO A 271 18.43 0.43 -10.85
C PRO A 271 19.26 1.59 -11.42
N ASP A 272 19.26 1.80 -12.73
CA ASP A 272 19.98 2.93 -13.35
C ASP A 272 19.38 4.29 -12.97
N GLU A 273 18.09 4.32 -12.63
CA GLU A 273 17.36 5.51 -12.21
C GLU A 273 17.11 5.57 -10.69
N MET A 274 17.59 4.59 -9.91
CA MET A 274 17.57 4.64 -8.46
C MET A 274 18.75 5.43 -7.90
N THR A 275 18.57 6.05 -6.73
CA THR A 275 19.69 6.58 -5.94
C THR A 275 20.58 5.45 -5.44
N ASP A 276 21.84 5.74 -5.11
CA ASP A 276 22.75 4.69 -4.59
C ASP A 276 22.28 4.12 -3.26
N GLU A 277 21.65 4.96 -2.41
CA GLU A 277 21.02 4.51 -1.17
C GLU A 277 19.86 3.54 -1.45
N ALA A 278 18.99 3.87 -2.40
CA ALA A 278 17.87 3.03 -2.78
C ALA A 278 18.30 1.68 -3.36
N LYS A 279 19.40 1.63 -4.12
CA LYS A 279 20.00 0.39 -4.60
C LYS A 279 20.42 -0.53 -3.44
N LEU A 280 21.05 0.03 -2.40
CA LEU A 280 21.43 -0.75 -1.22
C LEU A 280 20.21 -1.21 -0.42
N VAL A 281 19.20 -0.36 -0.27
CA VAL A 281 17.92 -0.73 0.38
C VAL A 281 17.23 -1.84 -0.42
N PHE A 282 17.27 -1.81 -1.75
CA PHE A 282 16.70 -2.88 -2.58
C PHE A 282 17.44 -4.22 -2.39
N VAL A 283 18.78 -4.21 -2.32
CA VAL A 283 19.57 -5.41 -1.96
C VAL A 283 19.16 -5.94 -0.60
N ASN A 284 19.02 -5.06 0.39
CA ASN A 284 18.56 -5.43 1.73
C ASN A 284 17.14 -6.02 1.71
N ALA A 285 16.24 -5.48 0.88
CA ALA A 285 14.88 -5.99 0.73
C ALA A 285 14.87 -7.42 0.19
N ILE A 286 15.78 -7.78 -0.72
CA ILE A 286 15.95 -9.16 -1.21
C ILE A 286 16.36 -10.08 -0.05
N HIS A 287 17.37 -9.70 0.73
CA HIS A 287 17.80 -10.47 1.89
C HIS A 287 16.71 -10.56 2.97
N TYR A 288 15.94 -9.50 3.12
CA TYR A 288 14.88 -9.46 4.11
C TYR A 288 13.74 -10.41 3.74
N ILE A 289 13.23 -10.34 2.50
CA ILE A 289 12.09 -11.15 2.07
C ILE A 289 12.42 -12.63 1.98
N ALA A 290 13.66 -13.00 1.65
CA ALA A 290 14.12 -14.40 1.62
C ALA A 290 13.84 -15.15 2.94
N ARG A 291 13.74 -14.44 4.07
CA ARG A 291 13.46 -15.02 5.38
C ARG A 291 12.00 -15.47 5.53
N PHE A 292 11.14 -15.10 4.61
CA PHE A 292 9.70 -15.37 4.62
C PHE A 292 9.28 -16.36 3.54
N ASP A 293 10.24 -17.09 2.96
CA ASP A 293 9.94 -18.19 2.06
C ASP A 293 9.08 -19.24 2.78
N GLY A 294 7.95 -19.62 2.20
CA GLY A 294 6.94 -20.48 2.81
C GLY A 294 5.87 -19.76 3.65
N ASP A 295 6.08 -18.50 4.02
CA ASP A 295 5.17 -17.72 4.88
C ASP A 295 4.05 -17.06 4.03
N ARG A 296 3.15 -17.83 3.46
CA ARG A 296 2.02 -17.28 2.67
C ARG A 296 1.17 -16.32 3.50
N PRO A 297 0.66 -15.22 2.88
CA PRO A 297 -0.26 -14.33 3.57
C PRO A 297 -1.48 -15.10 4.11
N TYR A 298 -1.76 -14.98 5.40
CA TYR A 298 -2.92 -15.61 6.02
C TYR A 298 -4.07 -14.63 6.30
N THR A 299 -3.77 -13.36 6.54
CA THR A 299 -4.81 -12.35 6.68
C THR A 299 -5.39 -12.02 5.31
N ARG A 300 -6.68 -12.27 5.14
CA ARG A 300 -7.43 -11.91 3.92
C ARG A 300 -8.20 -10.63 4.16
N ARG A 301 -8.26 -9.79 3.15
CA ARG A 301 -9.11 -8.62 3.16
C ARG A 301 -10.45 -8.98 2.53
N GLN A 302 -11.51 -8.93 3.31
CA GLN A 302 -12.85 -9.01 2.72
C GLN A 302 -13.03 -7.85 1.74
N ARG A 303 -13.43 -8.15 0.50
CA ARG A 303 -13.59 -7.15 -0.55
C ARG A 303 -14.53 -6.04 -0.12
N GLY A 304 -14.02 -4.80 -0.11
CA GLY A 304 -14.77 -3.63 0.37
C GLY A 304 -14.81 -3.51 1.89
N ALA A 305 -13.95 -4.22 2.63
CA ALA A 305 -13.80 -4.04 4.07
C ALA A 305 -13.52 -2.56 4.39
N PHE A 306 -14.17 -2.10 5.46
CA PHE A 306 -14.15 -0.72 5.92
C PHE A 306 -13.58 -0.73 7.33
N THR A 307 -12.38 -0.14 7.52
CA THR A 307 -11.71 -0.10 8.81
C THR A 307 -12.18 1.09 9.65
N ARG A 308 -11.94 1.03 10.96
CA ARG A 308 -12.19 2.18 11.85
C ARG A 308 -11.40 3.42 11.47
N ASN A 309 -10.20 3.27 10.91
CA ASN A 309 -9.42 4.40 10.40
C ASN A 309 -10.14 5.10 9.23
N ILE A 310 -10.81 4.36 8.37
CA ILE A 310 -11.67 4.94 7.32
C ILE A 310 -12.87 5.65 7.94
N ALA A 311 -13.45 5.13 9.04
CA ALA A 311 -14.52 5.83 9.75
C ALA A 311 -14.06 7.17 10.33
N LEU A 312 -12.84 7.23 10.88
CA LEU A 312 -12.21 8.49 11.32
C LEU A 312 -11.99 9.45 10.16
N ASP A 313 -11.46 8.98 9.02
CA ASP A 313 -11.28 9.82 7.82
C ASP A 313 -12.61 10.38 7.30
N VAL A 314 -13.67 9.57 7.26
CA VAL A 314 -14.99 9.99 6.83
C VAL A 314 -15.55 11.06 7.78
N SER A 315 -15.44 10.87 9.10
CA SER A 315 -15.94 11.83 10.09
C SER A 315 -15.14 13.14 10.09
N TYR A 316 -13.81 13.05 9.93
CA TYR A 316 -12.94 14.21 9.81
C TYR A 316 -13.26 15.07 8.57
N ARG A 317 -13.41 14.42 7.40
CA ARG A 317 -13.84 15.12 6.18
C ARG A 317 -15.25 15.72 6.32
N ALA A 318 -16.13 15.04 7.04
CA ALA A 318 -17.45 15.58 7.38
C ALA A 318 -17.32 16.84 8.24
N SER A 319 -16.47 16.87 9.26
CA SER A 319 -16.26 18.07 10.11
C SER A 319 -15.76 19.27 9.30
N LYS A 320 -15.03 19.04 8.21
CA LYS A 320 -14.57 20.07 7.25
C LYS A 320 -15.53 20.29 6.08
N SER A 321 -16.82 20.08 6.27
CA SER A 321 -17.82 20.06 5.19
C SER A 321 -17.87 21.32 4.32
N GLU A 322 -17.60 22.52 4.87
CA GLU A 322 -17.51 23.75 4.08
C GLU A 322 -16.35 23.69 3.08
N HIS A 323 -15.16 23.36 3.57
CA HIS A 323 -13.98 23.21 2.73
C HIS A 323 -14.17 22.10 1.68
N SER A 324 -14.73 20.95 2.11
CA SER A 324 -15.02 19.84 1.22
C SER A 324 -16.04 20.19 0.13
N TYR A 325 -17.03 21.00 0.45
CA TYR A 325 -18.02 21.50 -0.51
C TYR A 325 -17.37 22.44 -1.53
N GLN A 326 -16.58 23.42 -1.10
CA GLN A 326 -15.85 24.31 -2.01
C GLN A 326 -14.90 23.55 -2.92
N GLY A 327 -14.11 22.63 -2.37
CA GLY A 327 -13.23 21.76 -3.15
C GLY A 327 -13.99 20.90 -4.16
N TYR A 328 -15.19 20.41 -3.82
CA TYR A 328 -16.03 19.67 -4.75
C TYR A 328 -16.56 20.56 -5.89
N VAL A 329 -17.00 21.79 -5.57
CA VAL A 329 -17.43 22.78 -6.57
C VAL A 329 -16.29 23.12 -7.53
N ASP A 330 -15.09 23.36 -7.01
CA ASP A 330 -13.91 23.67 -7.81
C ASP A 330 -13.47 22.49 -8.68
N PHE A 331 -13.54 21.27 -8.14
CA PHE A 331 -13.33 20.05 -8.91
C PHE A 331 -14.29 19.95 -10.10
N LEU A 332 -15.60 20.15 -9.88
CA LEU A 332 -16.61 20.08 -10.95
C LEU A 332 -16.33 21.11 -12.04
N ARG A 333 -16.01 22.34 -11.66
CA ARG A 333 -15.68 23.43 -12.60
C ARG A 333 -14.42 23.13 -13.40
N THR A 334 -13.38 22.63 -12.73
CA THR A 334 -12.11 22.27 -13.38
C THR A 334 -12.28 21.09 -14.33
N ALA A 335 -13.02 20.06 -13.92
CA ALA A 335 -13.30 18.91 -14.77
C ALA A 335 -14.08 19.32 -16.03
N GLN A 336 -15.13 20.15 -15.88
CA GLN A 336 -15.87 20.68 -17.04
C GLN A 336 -14.94 21.46 -17.97
N LYS A 337 -14.16 22.40 -17.43
CA LYS A 337 -13.25 23.21 -18.23
C LYS A 337 -12.24 22.35 -19.02
N SER A 338 -11.65 21.37 -18.36
CA SER A 338 -10.70 20.45 -19.01
C SER A 338 -11.37 19.62 -20.12
N GLU A 339 -12.60 19.15 -19.88
CA GLU A 339 -13.39 18.41 -20.87
C GLU A 339 -13.76 19.29 -22.08
N GLU A 340 -14.19 20.53 -21.82
CA GLU A 340 -14.47 21.51 -22.86
C GLU A 340 -13.23 21.85 -23.70
N GLU A 341 -12.09 22.08 -23.05
CA GLU A 341 -10.82 22.37 -23.73
C GLU A 341 -10.39 21.20 -24.62
N PHE A 342 -10.45 19.98 -24.10
CA PHE A 342 -10.18 18.75 -24.88
C PHE A 342 -11.10 18.64 -26.12
N LEU A 343 -12.39 18.84 -25.94
CA LEU A 343 -13.36 18.73 -27.04
C LEU A 343 -13.19 19.85 -28.09
N ARG A 344 -12.86 21.06 -27.67
CA ARG A 344 -12.50 22.17 -28.57
C ARG A 344 -11.24 21.88 -29.38
N GLN A 345 -10.19 21.37 -28.72
CA GLN A 345 -8.98 20.95 -29.41
C GLN A 345 -9.24 19.86 -30.44
N LYS A 346 -10.11 18.90 -30.12
CA LYS A 346 -10.56 17.86 -31.04
C LYS A 346 -11.26 18.46 -32.27
N GLN A 347 -12.09 19.50 -32.12
CA GLN A 347 -12.71 20.23 -33.24
C GLN A 347 -11.67 21.00 -34.07
N GLU A 348 -10.72 21.69 -33.44
CA GLU A 348 -9.67 22.47 -34.12
C GLU A 348 -8.76 21.56 -34.94
N THR A 349 -8.51 20.33 -34.53
CA THR A 349 -7.76 19.31 -35.29
C THR A 349 -8.59 18.67 -36.41
N GLY A 350 -9.83 19.13 -36.65
CA GLY A 350 -10.69 18.66 -37.74
C GLY A 350 -11.45 17.36 -37.45
N GLN A 351 -11.42 16.88 -36.24
CA GLN A 351 -12.17 15.72 -35.82
C GLN A 351 -13.64 16.10 -35.53
N LYS A 352 -14.57 15.26 -35.98
CA LYS A 352 -16.01 15.47 -35.71
C LYS A 352 -16.36 14.99 -34.29
N LEU A 353 -17.05 15.84 -33.56
CA LEU A 353 -17.63 15.45 -32.27
C LEU A 353 -18.85 14.53 -32.46
N THR A 354 -18.97 13.54 -31.61
CA THR A 354 -20.18 12.74 -31.45
C THR A 354 -21.34 13.58 -30.92
N ILE A 355 -22.55 13.08 -30.97
CA ILE A 355 -23.74 13.76 -30.42
C ILE A 355 -23.55 13.95 -28.88
N ALA A 356 -23.03 12.94 -28.20
CA ALA A 356 -22.75 13.02 -26.76
C ALA A 356 -21.73 14.12 -26.41
N GLU A 357 -20.61 14.21 -27.17
CA GLU A 357 -19.59 15.26 -26.98
C GLU A 357 -20.12 16.66 -27.29
N GLN A 358 -21.03 16.79 -28.26
CA GLN A 358 -21.72 18.07 -28.52
C GLN A 358 -22.66 18.46 -27.38
N GLN A 359 -23.33 17.48 -26.76
CA GLN A 359 -24.17 17.72 -25.57
C GLN A 359 -23.34 18.15 -24.36
N ILE A 360 -22.13 17.62 -24.17
CA ILE A 360 -21.21 18.04 -23.12
C ILE A 360 -20.83 19.51 -23.29
N LEU A 361 -20.47 19.95 -24.50
CA LEU A 361 -20.17 21.36 -24.78
C LEU A 361 -21.36 22.32 -24.62
N ALA A 362 -22.59 21.81 -24.71
CA ALA A 362 -23.79 22.61 -24.59
C ALA A 362 -24.40 22.60 -23.17
N ARG A 363 -23.87 21.74 -22.27
CA ARG A 363 -24.43 21.56 -20.92
C ARG A 363 -23.81 22.55 -19.95
N GLU A 364 -24.65 23.29 -19.22
CA GLU A 364 -24.21 23.99 -18.02
C GLU A 364 -23.99 22.97 -16.89
N ILE A 365 -22.92 23.18 -16.13
CA ILE A 365 -22.63 22.34 -14.97
C ILE A 365 -23.69 22.58 -13.88
N GLU A 366 -24.30 21.51 -13.41
CA GLU A 366 -25.19 21.54 -12.29
C GLU A 366 -24.37 21.42 -10.99
N ILE A 367 -24.23 22.52 -10.28
CA ILE A 367 -23.55 22.56 -8.98
C ILE A 367 -24.60 22.33 -7.90
N PRO A 368 -24.48 21.22 -7.13
CA PRO A 368 -25.45 20.96 -6.06
C PRO A 368 -25.35 22.03 -4.97
N THR A 369 -26.45 22.29 -4.29
CA THR A 369 -26.43 23.09 -3.08
C THR A 369 -25.60 22.42 -1.99
N LYS A 370 -25.20 23.21 -0.96
CA LYS A 370 -24.46 22.64 0.16
C LYS A 370 -25.28 21.57 0.90
N GLU A 371 -26.57 21.78 1.07
CA GLU A 371 -27.49 20.81 1.69
C GLU A 371 -27.53 19.50 0.91
N GLU A 372 -27.67 19.54 -0.41
CA GLU A 372 -27.66 18.37 -1.27
C GLU A 372 -26.31 17.64 -1.23
N PHE A 373 -25.22 18.40 -1.20
CA PHE A 373 -23.87 17.84 -1.05
C PHE A 373 -23.72 17.10 0.28
N LEU A 374 -24.13 17.72 1.40
CA LEU A 374 -24.08 17.10 2.72
C LEU A 374 -24.89 15.80 2.76
N GLU A 375 -26.13 15.85 2.28
CA GLU A 375 -27.04 14.70 2.28
C GLU A 375 -26.49 13.55 1.42
N GLN A 376 -26.08 13.83 0.18
CA GLN A 376 -25.69 12.81 -0.77
C GLN A 376 -24.26 12.26 -0.56
N ARG A 377 -23.35 13.09 -0.05
CA ARG A 377 -21.92 12.77 -0.03
C ARG A 377 -21.37 12.49 1.37
N ILE A 378 -22.02 12.98 2.40
CA ILE A 378 -21.53 12.90 3.78
C ILE A 378 -22.49 12.11 4.68
N LEU A 379 -23.70 12.60 4.90
CA LEU A 379 -24.62 12.00 5.88
C LEU A 379 -25.01 10.55 5.53
N GLY A 380 -25.16 10.25 4.23
CA GLY A 380 -25.43 8.89 3.77
C GLY A 380 -24.31 7.88 3.97
N ARG A 381 -23.13 8.33 4.44
CA ARG A 381 -21.97 7.48 4.76
C ARG A 381 -21.74 7.29 6.24
N LEU A 382 -22.48 8.01 7.07
CA LEU A 382 -22.38 7.93 8.52
C LEU A 382 -23.42 6.94 9.08
N ALA A 383 -23.13 6.36 10.25
CA ALA A 383 -24.07 5.46 10.90
C ALA A 383 -25.38 6.19 11.22
N PRO A 384 -26.58 5.66 10.86
CA PRO A 384 -27.87 6.33 11.07
C PRO A 384 -28.11 6.75 12.51
N LYS A 385 -27.73 5.94 13.50
CA LYS A 385 -27.83 6.27 14.92
C LYS A 385 -26.97 7.47 15.32
N VAL A 386 -25.83 7.66 14.67
CA VAL A 386 -24.94 8.80 14.90
C VAL A 386 -25.56 10.05 14.27
N VAL A 387 -26.13 9.91 13.06
CA VAL A 387 -26.88 10.99 12.39
C VAL A 387 -28.11 11.40 13.21
N GLU A 388 -28.88 10.43 13.73
CA GLU A 388 -30.02 10.70 14.60
C GLU A 388 -29.61 11.45 15.87
N ARG A 389 -28.45 11.09 16.47
CA ARG A 389 -27.97 11.68 17.71
C ARG A 389 -27.44 13.10 17.57
N PHE A 390 -26.69 13.36 16.49
CA PHE A 390 -25.94 14.62 16.32
C PHE A 390 -26.47 15.51 15.19
N GLY A 391 -27.36 15.00 14.32
CA GLY A 391 -27.93 15.75 13.22
C GLY A 391 -26.89 16.27 12.24
N THR A 392 -26.87 17.60 12.05
CA THR A 392 -25.90 18.27 11.17
C THR A 392 -24.69 18.86 11.91
N ASP A 393 -24.52 18.55 13.19
CA ASP A 393 -23.37 18.97 13.99
C ASP A 393 -22.19 18.00 13.71
N LEU A 394 -21.52 18.24 12.58
CA LEU A 394 -20.54 17.31 12.02
C LEU A 394 -19.23 17.25 12.83
N GLU A 395 -18.91 18.27 13.64
CA GLU A 395 -17.75 18.23 14.55
C GLU A 395 -17.94 17.15 15.62
N LYS A 396 -19.16 17.00 16.12
CA LYS A 396 -19.49 15.97 17.11
C LYS A 396 -19.36 14.53 16.59
N TYR A 397 -19.44 14.33 15.27
CA TYR A 397 -19.18 12.98 14.71
C TYR A 397 -17.70 12.60 14.89
N LEU A 398 -16.80 13.54 14.59
CA LEU A 398 -15.37 13.31 14.76
C LEU A 398 -15.04 13.05 16.23
N GLU A 399 -15.49 13.94 17.15
CA GLU A 399 -15.29 13.78 18.60
C GLU A 399 -15.83 12.42 19.09
N TYR A 400 -16.99 12.01 18.61
CA TYR A 400 -17.59 10.73 18.98
C TYR A 400 -16.76 9.54 18.51
N TYR A 401 -16.30 9.53 17.25
CA TYR A 401 -15.50 8.43 16.72
C TYR A 401 -14.10 8.38 17.34
N GLU A 402 -13.47 9.52 17.56
CA GLU A 402 -12.15 9.59 18.24
C GLU A 402 -12.22 9.09 19.68
N ALA A 403 -13.24 9.54 20.44
CA ALA A 403 -13.41 9.12 21.82
C ALA A 403 -13.73 7.61 21.99
N ASN A 404 -14.20 6.95 20.93
CA ASN A 404 -14.66 5.56 20.99
C ASN A 404 -13.92 4.64 20.02
N VAL A 405 -12.80 5.06 19.46
CA VAL A 405 -12.09 4.31 18.40
C VAL A 405 -11.76 2.88 18.80
N GLU A 406 -11.49 2.63 20.09
CA GLU A 406 -11.17 1.32 20.64
C GLU A 406 -12.36 0.37 20.78
N TYR A 407 -13.58 0.87 20.59
CA TYR A 407 -14.81 0.10 20.74
C TYR A 407 -15.65 0.06 19.47
N LEU A 408 -15.10 0.54 18.34
CA LEU A 408 -15.82 0.59 17.09
C LEU A 408 -15.95 -0.80 16.45
N VAL A 409 -17.16 -1.09 15.98
CA VAL A 409 -17.48 -2.28 15.17
C VAL A 409 -18.28 -1.88 13.94
N PRO A 410 -18.24 -2.66 12.84
CA PRO A 410 -19.08 -2.40 11.68
C PRO A 410 -20.57 -2.34 12.07
N GLY A 411 -21.26 -1.32 11.54
CA GLY A 411 -22.73 -1.24 11.61
C GLY A 411 -23.39 -2.13 10.55
N THR A 412 -24.72 -2.13 10.57
CA THR A 412 -25.53 -2.89 9.61
C THR A 412 -25.56 -2.25 8.21
N GLU A 413 -25.35 -0.93 8.13
CA GLU A 413 -25.32 -0.20 6.88
C GLU A 413 -23.90 -0.17 6.33
N ARG A 414 -23.81 -0.14 5.01
CA ARG A 414 -22.53 -0.08 4.31
C ARG A 414 -21.71 1.15 4.76
N LEU A 415 -20.46 0.93 5.09
CA LEU A 415 -19.49 1.96 5.52
C LEU A 415 -19.84 2.65 6.84
N SER A 416 -20.67 2.04 7.70
CA SER A 416 -21.00 2.59 9.02
C SER A 416 -20.24 1.87 10.13
N TYR A 417 -19.89 2.63 11.18
CA TYR A 417 -19.33 2.12 12.42
C TYR A 417 -20.18 2.55 13.61
N VAL A 418 -20.30 1.69 14.57
CA VAL A 418 -21.03 1.94 15.82
C VAL A 418 -20.16 1.53 17.00
N VAL A 419 -20.43 2.11 18.18
CA VAL A 419 -19.77 1.70 19.41
C VAL A 419 -20.39 0.39 19.90
N ASP A 420 -19.54 -0.61 20.11
CA ASP A 420 -19.92 -1.81 20.84
C ASP A 420 -20.06 -1.49 22.33
N ALA A 421 -21.29 -1.53 22.82
CA ALA A 421 -21.62 -1.21 24.21
C ALA A 421 -21.05 -2.25 25.20
N ASP A 422 -20.92 -3.52 24.78
CA ASP A 422 -20.38 -4.58 25.61
C ASP A 422 -18.86 -4.40 25.82
N ALA A 423 -18.09 -4.17 24.75
CA ALA A 423 -16.66 -3.84 24.83
C ALA A 423 -16.42 -2.55 25.63
N ALA A 424 -17.19 -1.50 25.36
CA ALA A 424 -17.07 -0.23 26.08
C ALA A 424 -17.37 -0.41 27.59
N SER A 425 -18.32 -1.27 27.97
CA SER A 425 -18.65 -1.55 29.38
C SER A 425 -17.53 -2.30 30.11
N LEU A 426 -16.68 -3.04 29.38
CA LEU A 426 -15.51 -3.72 29.92
C LEU A 426 -14.27 -2.81 29.98
N GLU A 427 -14.36 -1.58 29.45
CA GLU A 427 -13.24 -0.62 29.34
C GLU A 427 -11.99 -1.23 28.68
N THR A 428 -12.20 -2.20 27.78
CA THR A 428 -11.12 -2.96 27.11
C THR A 428 -11.27 -2.83 25.61
N SER A 429 -10.16 -2.48 24.93
CA SER A 429 -10.14 -2.40 23.47
C SER A 429 -10.63 -3.69 22.84
N ASN A 430 -11.54 -3.59 21.87
CA ASN A 430 -12.03 -4.76 21.15
C ASN A 430 -11.02 -5.34 20.14
N ARG A 431 -9.83 -4.74 20.02
CA ARG A 431 -8.69 -5.23 19.24
C ARG A 431 -7.64 -5.94 20.10
N ASP A 432 -7.73 -5.82 21.41
CA ASP A 432 -6.78 -6.43 22.34
C ASP A 432 -7.31 -7.80 22.76
N PRO A 433 -6.56 -8.91 22.59
CA PRO A 433 -6.98 -10.23 23.05
C PRO A 433 -7.35 -10.29 24.55
N VAL A 434 -6.92 -9.32 25.34
CA VAL A 434 -7.30 -9.15 26.75
C VAL A 434 -8.82 -9.09 26.92
N ILE A 435 -9.58 -8.59 25.93
CA ILE A 435 -11.06 -8.61 26.02
C ILE A 435 -11.63 -10.04 26.13
N LEU A 436 -11.00 -11.00 25.45
CA LEU A 436 -11.39 -12.41 25.53
C LEU A 436 -11.05 -12.99 26.91
N ASP A 437 -9.87 -12.67 27.46
CA ASP A 437 -9.44 -13.10 28.79
C ASP A 437 -10.39 -12.57 29.88
N VAL A 438 -10.78 -11.28 29.77
CA VAL A 438 -11.77 -10.66 30.68
C VAL A 438 -13.11 -11.36 30.58
N ALA A 439 -13.60 -11.63 29.36
CA ALA A 439 -14.87 -12.33 29.16
C ALA A 439 -14.83 -13.76 29.71
N ILE A 440 -13.75 -14.51 29.48
CA ILE A 440 -13.56 -15.86 30.02
C ILE A 440 -13.53 -15.82 31.56
N SER A 441 -12.83 -14.85 32.15
CA SER A 441 -12.77 -14.68 33.60
C SER A 441 -14.15 -14.38 34.21
N LEU A 442 -15.02 -13.66 33.51
CA LEU A 442 -16.42 -13.46 33.94
C LEU A 442 -17.24 -14.76 33.87
N LEU A 443 -17.00 -15.60 32.85
CA LEU A 443 -17.65 -16.94 32.79
C LEU A 443 -17.16 -17.89 33.88
N GLU A 444 -15.88 -17.81 34.27
CA GLU A 444 -15.35 -18.62 35.41
C GLU A 444 -15.99 -18.24 36.72
N GLN A 445 -16.36 -16.97 36.90
CA GLN A 445 -17.07 -16.49 38.10
C GLN A 445 -18.56 -16.82 38.07
N ASP A 446 -19.19 -16.69 36.90
CA ASP A 446 -20.61 -16.96 36.66
C ASP A 446 -20.78 -17.59 35.26
N GLY A 447 -20.96 -18.91 35.23
CA GLY A 447 -21.07 -19.69 33.99
C GLY A 447 -22.18 -19.26 33.04
N GLU A 448 -23.16 -18.49 33.51
CA GLU A 448 -24.29 -17.98 32.76
C GLU A 448 -24.17 -16.49 32.43
N ASN A 449 -22.95 -15.88 32.61
CA ASN A 449 -22.71 -14.48 32.37
C ASN A 449 -23.01 -14.07 30.89
N ALA A 450 -24.14 -13.40 30.71
CA ALA A 450 -24.66 -13.07 29.39
C ALA A 450 -23.78 -12.06 28.64
N LEU A 451 -23.11 -11.12 29.34
CA LEU A 451 -22.17 -10.17 28.76
C LEU A 451 -20.96 -10.91 28.18
N ALA A 452 -20.35 -11.78 28.97
CA ALA A 452 -19.20 -12.57 28.56
C ALA A 452 -19.50 -13.43 27.33
N ARG A 453 -20.65 -14.11 27.29
CA ARG A 453 -21.06 -14.90 26.13
C ARG A 453 -21.19 -14.04 24.87
N ARG A 454 -21.85 -12.87 24.93
CA ARG A 454 -21.98 -11.97 23.77
C ARG A 454 -20.62 -11.48 23.28
N VAL A 455 -19.69 -11.15 24.17
CA VAL A 455 -18.34 -10.73 23.79
C VAL A 455 -17.58 -11.84 23.07
N LEU A 456 -17.61 -13.07 23.60
CA LEU A 456 -16.95 -14.21 22.96
C LEU A 456 -17.58 -14.56 21.61
N ASP A 457 -18.90 -14.57 21.50
CA ASP A 457 -19.64 -14.81 20.24
C ASP A 457 -19.35 -13.70 19.20
N GLN A 458 -19.22 -12.44 19.65
CA GLN A 458 -18.96 -11.29 18.78
C GLN A 458 -17.54 -11.33 18.20
N TYR A 459 -16.55 -11.68 19.03
CA TYR A 459 -15.15 -11.51 18.71
C TYR A 459 -14.40 -12.79 18.36
N THR A 460 -15.04 -13.96 18.31
CA THR A 460 -14.44 -15.23 17.87
C THR A 460 -15.37 -16.01 16.96
N GLU A 461 -14.83 -16.98 16.21
CA GLU A 461 -15.62 -17.99 15.50
C GLU A 461 -15.81 -19.26 16.35
N GLU A 462 -15.19 -19.31 17.51
CA GLU A 462 -15.22 -20.47 18.40
C GLU A 462 -16.55 -20.55 19.18
N SER A 463 -16.92 -21.77 19.57
CA SER A 463 -18.12 -22.00 20.35
C SER A 463 -17.87 -23.12 21.34
N PHE A 464 -17.65 -22.76 22.60
CA PHE A 464 -17.44 -23.73 23.69
C PHE A 464 -18.57 -23.67 24.73
N GLY A 465 -18.87 -24.82 25.33
CA GLY A 465 -19.95 -24.94 26.29
C GLY A 465 -19.61 -24.42 27.68
N THR A 466 -18.37 -24.53 28.10
CA THR A 466 -17.89 -24.23 29.46
C THR A 466 -16.77 -23.19 29.50
N ALA A 467 -16.64 -22.49 30.62
CA ALA A 467 -15.54 -21.56 30.85
C ALA A 467 -14.17 -22.25 30.79
N SER A 468 -14.05 -23.51 31.21
CA SER A 468 -12.80 -24.28 31.15
C SER A 468 -12.35 -24.52 29.71
N GLU A 469 -13.25 -24.88 28.80
CA GLU A 469 -12.94 -25.08 27.39
C GLU A 469 -12.48 -23.78 26.73
N TRP A 470 -13.13 -22.64 27.06
CA TRP A 470 -12.70 -21.32 26.60
C TRP A 470 -11.31 -20.96 27.12
N ARG A 471 -11.00 -21.23 28.40
CA ARG A 471 -9.70 -21.00 29.01
C ARG A 471 -8.60 -21.83 28.35
N GLU A 472 -8.83 -23.14 28.17
CA GLU A 472 -7.89 -24.04 27.50
C GLU A 472 -7.56 -23.57 26.05
N TRP A 473 -8.60 -23.18 25.31
CA TRP A 473 -8.40 -22.64 23.96
C TRP A 473 -7.60 -21.34 23.96
N PHE A 474 -7.94 -20.40 24.85
CA PHE A 474 -7.26 -19.12 24.93
C PHE A 474 -5.79 -19.29 25.31
N GLU A 475 -5.48 -20.07 26.34
CA GLU A 475 -4.10 -20.33 26.78
C GLU A 475 -3.26 -21.04 25.70
N ALA A 476 -3.86 -21.91 24.90
CA ALA A 476 -3.19 -22.60 23.82
C ALA A 476 -2.86 -21.68 22.61
N ASN A 477 -3.55 -20.55 22.46
CA ASN A 477 -3.48 -19.72 21.27
C ASN A 477 -3.13 -18.25 21.54
N ALA A 478 -3.02 -17.81 22.81
CA ALA A 478 -2.90 -16.40 23.19
C ALA A 478 -1.76 -15.64 22.47
N ASP A 479 -0.64 -16.29 22.25
CA ASP A 479 0.54 -15.74 21.56
C ASP A 479 0.41 -15.70 20.03
N ARG A 480 -0.64 -16.31 19.48
CA ARG A 480 -0.95 -16.36 18.04
C ARG A 480 -2.24 -15.65 17.68
N LEU A 481 -2.98 -15.14 18.67
CA LEU A 481 -4.21 -14.39 18.41
C LEU A 481 -3.87 -13.04 17.74
N TYR A 482 -4.60 -12.72 16.69
CA TYR A 482 -4.58 -11.41 16.06
C TYR A 482 -6.02 -10.98 15.75
N PHE A 483 -6.24 -9.65 15.73
CA PHE A 483 -7.55 -9.11 15.40
C PHE A 483 -7.69 -8.88 13.90
N ALA A 484 -8.62 -9.59 13.26
CA ALA A 484 -8.87 -9.51 11.82
C ALA A 484 -9.90 -8.39 11.50
N GLU A 485 -9.51 -7.12 11.61
CA GLU A 485 -10.41 -5.99 11.35
C GLU A 485 -10.93 -5.98 9.90
N VAL A 486 -10.12 -6.41 8.96
CA VAL A 486 -10.44 -6.43 7.54
C VAL A 486 -11.11 -7.74 7.09
N ASN A 487 -11.30 -8.67 8.02
CA ASN A 487 -11.96 -9.96 7.80
C ASN A 487 -12.85 -10.32 8.99
N GLY A 488 -14.07 -9.81 9.01
CA GLY A 488 -15.10 -10.18 9.96
C GLY A 488 -15.05 -9.53 11.34
N HIS A 489 -14.05 -8.70 11.68
CA HIS A 489 -13.92 -8.07 12.99
C HIS A 489 -13.86 -9.06 14.16
N LYS A 490 -13.03 -10.10 14.02
CA LYS A 490 -12.86 -11.15 15.00
C LYS A 490 -11.39 -11.44 15.29
N PHE A 491 -11.14 -12.09 16.42
CA PHE A 491 -9.84 -12.70 16.69
C PHE A 491 -9.73 -14.02 15.95
N GLU A 492 -8.63 -14.15 15.24
CA GLU A 492 -8.24 -15.36 14.52
C GLU A 492 -6.91 -15.85 15.08
N VAL A 493 -6.61 -17.13 14.87
CA VAL A 493 -5.35 -17.76 15.29
C VAL A 493 -4.42 -17.82 14.08
N ALA A 494 -3.28 -17.16 14.18
CA ALA A 494 -2.25 -17.24 13.14
C ALA A 494 -1.79 -18.71 12.96
N PRO A 495 -1.55 -19.18 11.73
CA PRO A 495 -1.02 -20.50 11.48
C PRO A 495 0.34 -20.68 12.17
N GLU A 496 0.66 -21.90 12.56
CA GLU A 496 2.00 -22.23 13.03
C GLU A 496 2.98 -22.02 11.88
N ARG A 497 4.02 -21.19 12.12
CA ARG A 497 5.10 -21.08 11.15
C ARG A 497 5.76 -22.44 10.99
N LEU A 498 5.76 -22.95 9.79
CA LEU A 498 6.60 -24.08 9.43
C LEU A 498 8.06 -23.58 9.50
N ARG A 499 8.73 -23.86 10.63
CA ARG A 499 10.14 -23.51 10.86
C ARG A 499 11.06 -24.37 10.04
#